data_bd1a932a9ec34ce264bd7f2b0e4c932d
#
_entry.id   bd1a932a9ec34ce264bd7f2b0e4c932d
#
_cell.length_a   1.000
_cell.length_b   1.000
_cell.length_c   1.000
_cell.angle_alpha   90.00
_cell.angle_beta   90.00
_cell.angle_gamma   90.00
#
_symmetry.space_group_name_H-M   'P 1'
#
loop_
_entity.id
_entity.type
_entity.pdbx_description
1 polymer ?
#
loop_
_entity_poly.entity_id
_entity_poly.type
_entity_poly.pdbx_seq_one_letter_code
_entity_poly.pdbx_strand_id
1 'polypeptide(L)'
;MNERILVVDDEKAIADLVGIYLTKEGFDVQIAYSGADAAKAILEQEFDLALLDVMLPDIDGFELLRTIRASHTYPVIMLTARDAQQDKIEGLSLGADDYVVKPFRPLELIARVHAQLRRYTSYGSRAQAVESPIIQLDGLEINRDARSVTVDGAPVRLTPIEYSIVLYLVEHRGSVVAVEDLFRAVWNEDFMPGSNNTVMVHIRHLREKIGDDAQKPRFIKNVWGVGYIIE
;
A
#
# COMPACT_ATOMS: atom_id res chain seq x y z
N MET A 1 -12.55 13.00 13.36
CA MET A 1 -12.02 13.82 12.23
C MET A 1 -12.28 12.98 10.99
N ASN A 2 -12.64 13.60 9.86
CA ASN A 2 -12.81 12.87 8.62
C ASN A 2 -11.42 12.59 8.04
N GLU A 3 -11.24 11.43 7.39
CA GLU A 3 -9.99 11.11 6.71
C GLU A 3 -9.73 12.11 5.59
N ARG A 4 -8.48 12.56 5.48
CA ARG A 4 -8.06 13.56 4.49
C ARG A 4 -7.40 12.87 3.31
N ILE A 5 -7.92 13.16 2.10
CA ILE A 5 -7.48 12.56 0.84
C ILE A 5 -6.90 13.62 -0.08
N LEU A 6 -5.68 13.39 -0.57
CA LEU A 6 -5.07 14.18 -1.64
C LEU A 6 -5.46 13.58 -3.00
N VAL A 7 -5.99 14.39 -3.90
CA VAL A 7 -6.28 14.03 -5.30
C VAL A 7 -5.41 14.87 -6.22
N VAL A 8 -4.60 14.22 -7.04
CA VAL A 8 -3.68 14.88 -7.98
C VAL A 8 -3.96 14.39 -9.40
N ASP A 9 -4.42 15.29 -10.26
CA ASP A 9 -4.69 15.02 -11.66
C ASP A 9 -4.73 16.36 -12.43
N ASP A 10 -4.01 16.49 -13.53
CA ASP A 10 -4.00 17.73 -14.33
C ASP A 10 -5.27 17.91 -15.15
N GLU A 11 -6.00 16.83 -15.42
CA GLU A 11 -7.33 16.88 -15.98
C GLU A 11 -8.36 17.33 -14.93
N LYS A 12 -8.61 18.66 -14.83
CA LYS A 12 -9.53 19.24 -13.84
C LYS A 12 -10.87 18.55 -13.75
N ALA A 13 -11.44 18.15 -14.90
CA ALA A 13 -12.73 17.47 -14.94
C ALA A 13 -12.70 16.11 -14.21
N ILE A 14 -11.59 15.38 -14.27
CA ILE A 14 -11.39 14.11 -13.56
C ILE A 14 -11.17 14.37 -12.08
N ALA A 15 -10.24 15.27 -11.74
CA ALA A 15 -9.93 15.62 -10.35
C ALA A 15 -11.17 16.12 -9.61
N ASP A 16 -11.94 17.05 -10.21
CA ASP A 16 -13.17 17.59 -9.63
C ASP A 16 -14.25 16.51 -9.45
N LEU A 17 -14.43 15.66 -10.46
CA LEU A 17 -15.38 14.55 -10.38
C LEU A 17 -15.04 13.60 -9.22
N VAL A 18 -13.78 13.18 -9.13
CA VAL A 18 -13.29 12.33 -8.03
C VAL A 18 -13.50 13.03 -6.69
N GLY A 19 -13.13 14.31 -6.58
CA GLY A 19 -13.32 15.13 -5.39
C GLY A 19 -14.78 15.19 -4.93
N ILE A 20 -15.72 15.39 -5.86
CA ILE A 20 -17.15 15.41 -5.56
C ILE A 20 -17.62 14.06 -4.98
N TYR A 21 -17.22 12.93 -5.58
CA TYR A 21 -17.58 11.61 -5.08
C TYR A 21 -17.00 11.34 -3.69
N LEU A 22 -15.74 11.62 -3.47
CA LEU A 22 -15.07 11.45 -2.17
C LEU A 22 -15.71 12.32 -1.08
N THR A 23 -15.99 13.59 -1.39
CA THR A 23 -16.67 14.49 -0.44
C THR A 23 -18.07 13.99 -0.07
N LYS A 24 -18.82 13.40 -1.01
CA LYS A 24 -20.12 12.76 -0.71
C LYS A 24 -20.01 11.56 0.22
N GLU A 25 -18.89 10.84 0.18
CA GLU A 25 -18.58 9.75 1.13
C GLU A 25 -18.12 10.25 2.51
N GLY A 26 -17.97 11.57 2.68
CA GLY A 26 -17.62 12.20 3.95
C GLY A 26 -16.15 12.48 4.16
N PHE A 27 -15.31 12.30 3.14
CA PHE A 27 -13.87 12.60 3.21
C PHE A 27 -13.59 14.11 3.14
N ASP A 28 -12.51 14.54 3.80
CA ASP A 28 -11.89 15.86 3.60
C ASP A 28 -10.96 15.76 2.38
N VAL A 29 -11.26 16.48 1.29
CA VAL A 29 -10.58 16.31 0.00
C VAL A 29 -9.80 17.56 -0.37
N GLN A 30 -8.51 17.38 -0.60
CA GLN A 30 -7.66 18.39 -1.21
C GLN A 30 -7.32 17.99 -2.64
N ILE A 31 -7.60 18.90 -3.60
CA ILE A 31 -7.30 18.69 -5.01
C ILE A 31 -6.08 19.53 -5.40
N ALA A 32 -5.14 18.91 -6.10
CA ALA A 32 -4.02 19.55 -6.77
C ALA A 32 -4.07 19.25 -8.27
N TYR A 33 -3.95 20.27 -9.10
CA TYR A 33 -3.99 20.14 -10.56
C TYR A 33 -2.61 20.15 -11.21
N SER A 34 -1.56 20.09 -10.39
CA SER A 34 -0.18 20.04 -10.83
C SER A 34 0.67 19.26 -9.82
N GLY A 35 1.78 18.69 -10.28
CA GLY A 35 2.74 18.03 -9.40
C GLY A 35 3.37 19.00 -8.39
N ALA A 36 3.60 20.27 -8.80
CA ALA A 36 4.15 21.32 -7.92
C ALA A 36 3.20 21.64 -6.76
N ASP A 37 1.89 21.80 -7.03
CA ASP A 37 0.90 22.04 -5.99
C ASP A 37 0.78 20.82 -5.05
N ALA A 38 0.83 19.61 -5.62
CA ALA A 38 0.81 18.39 -4.86
C ALA A 38 2.04 18.24 -3.94
N ALA A 39 3.24 18.50 -4.46
CA ALA A 39 4.47 18.46 -3.68
C ALA A 39 4.45 19.45 -2.50
N LYS A 40 3.93 20.65 -2.72
CA LYS A 40 3.72 21.63 -1.65
C LYS A 40 2.71 21.13 -0.60
N ALA A 41 1.57 20.59 -1.03
CA ALA A 41 0.55 20.06 -0.13
C ALA A 41 1.11 18.92 0.74
N ILE A 42 1.88 17.99 0.15
CA ILE A 42 2.52 16.87 0.86
C ILE A 42 3.47 17.35 1.97
N LEU A 43 4.16 18.48 1.76
CA LEU A 43 5.08 19.04 2.76
C LEU A 43 4.38 19.82 3.87
N GLU A 44 3.23 20.42 3.59
CA GLU A 44 2.53 21.32 4.50
C GLU A 44 1.42 20.65 5.31
N GLN A 45 0.95 19.47 4.89
CA GLN A 45 -0.23 18.82 5.47
C GLN A 45 -0.06 17.31 5.58
N GLU A 46 -0.80 16.74 6.54
CA GLU A 46 -0.94 15.30 6.71
C GLU A 46 -2.14 14.78 5.92
N PHE A 47 -1.96 13.63 5.28
CA PHE A 47 -3.01 12.92 4.53
C PHE A 47 -3.14 11.49 5.03
N ASP A 48 -4.33 10.92 4.85
CA ASP A 48 -4.63 9.53 5.16
C ASP A 48 -4.56 8.63 3.91
N LEU A 49 -4.66 9.25 2.70
CA LEU A 49 -4.52 8.57 1.41
C LEU A 49 -4.22 9.59 0.31
N ALA A 50 -3.46 9.18 -0.71
CA ALA A 50 -3.29 9.95 -1.93
C ALA A 50 -3.73 9.17 -3.17
N LEU A 51 -4.39 9.88 -4.11
CA LEU A 51 -4.66 9.47 -5.48
C LEU A 51 -3.74 10.29 -6.37
N LEU A 52 -2.83 9.65 -7.10
CA LEU A 52 -1.84 10.34 -7.91
C LEU A 52 -1.95 9.93 -9.38
N ASP A 53 -2.18 10.88 -10.27
CA ASP A 53 -1.97 10.61 -11.70
C ASP A 53 -0.47 10.39 -11.96
N VAL A 54 -0.16 9.37 -12.76
CA VAL A 54 1.20 9.11 -13.23
C VAL A 54 1.65 10.22 -14.17
N MET A 55 0.80 10.61 -15.10
CA MET A 55 1.15 11.51 -16.21
C MET A 55 0.83 12.97 -15.89
N LEU A 56 1.65 13.61 -15.09
CA LEU A 56 1.55 15.05 -14.81
C LEU A 56 2.55 15.83 -15.67
N PRO A 57 2.22 17.08 -16.08
CA PRO A 57 3.05 17.83 -17.04
C PRO A 57 4.34 18.41 -16.46
N ASP A 58 4.45 18.52 -15.14
CA ASP A 58 5.54 19.21 -14.43
C ASP A 58 6.38 18.27 -13.56
N ILE A 59 5.78 17.61 -12.59
CA ILE A 59 6.42 16.62 -11.71
C ILE A 59 5.69 15.30 -11.88
N ASP A 60 6.40 14.27 -12.31
CA ASP A 60 5.88 12.92 -12.50
C ASP A 60 5.25 12.36 -11.20
N GLY A 61 4.12 11.67 -11.34
CA GLY A 61 3.44 11.04 -10.21
C GLY A 61 4.32 10.05 -9.44
N PHE A 62 5.29 9.43 -10.10
CA PHE A 62 6.29 8.58 -9.43
C PHE A 62 7.27 9.37 -8.56
N GLU A 63 7.64 10.60 -8.95
CA GLU A 63 8.46 11.48 -8.12
C GLU A 63 7.68 11.94 -6.88
N LEU A 64 6.39 12.23 -7.02
CA LEU A 64 5.51 12.52 -5.89
C LEU A 64 5.41 11.31 -4.95
N LEU A 65 5.27 10.11 -5.49
CA LEU A 65 5.27 8.87 -4.70
C LEU A 65 6.58 8.70 -3.92
N ARG A 66 7.74 8.93 -4.56
CA ARG A 66 9.06 8.90 -3.86
C ARG A 66 9.10 9.92 -2.74
N THR A 67 8.60 11.15 -2.98
CA THR A 67 8.53 12.21 -1.96
C THR A 67 7.68 11.79 -0.77
N ILE A 68 6.51 11.20 -1.01
CA ILE A 68 5.65 10.65 0.05
C ILE A 68 6.39 9.55 0.81
N ARG A 69 7.00 8.59 0.12
CA ARG A 69 7.66 7.44 0.75
C ARG A 69 8.93 7.79 1.54
N ALA A 70 9.53 8.96 1.27
CA ALA A 70 10.66 9.45 2.06
C ALA A 70 10.27 9.77 3.52
N SER A 71 9.01 10.18 3.78
CA SER A 71 8.56 10.63 5.11
C SER A 71 7.24 10.02 5.59
N HIS A 72 6.43 9.46 4.69
CA HIS A 72 5.09 9.00 5.00
C HIS A 72 4.85 7.56 4.52
N THR A 73 3.92 6.87 5.21
CA THR A 73 3.53 5.49 4.91
C THR A 73 2.04 5.34 4.58
N TYR A 74 1.29 6.43 4.51
CA TYR A 74 -0.13 6.35 4.15
C TYR A 74 -0.34 5.76 2.75
N PRO A 75 -1.49 5.11 2.47
CA PRO A 75 -1.74 4.45 1.20
C PRO A 75 -1.73 5.43 0.02
N VAL A 76 -1.15 4.97 -1.10
CA VAL A 76 -1.12 5.69 -2.36
C VAL A 76 -1.69 4.81 -3.46
N ILE A 77 -2.71 5.32 -4.15
CA ILE A 77 -3.29 4.71 -5.35
C ILE A 77 -2.83 5.52 -6.56
N MET A 78 -2.15 4.86 -7.51
CA MET A 78 -1.74 5.49 -8.76
C MET A 78 -2.86 5.41 -9.79
N LEU A 79 -3.13 6.52 -10.47
CA LEU A 79 -4.02 6.58 -11.63
C LEU A 79 -3.17 6.54 -12.90
N THR A 80 -3.41 5.60 -13.82
CA THR A 80 -2.53 5.38 -14.98
C THR A 80 -3.32 5.15 -16.27
N ALA A 81 -2.73 5.46 -17.41
CA ALA A 81 -3.30 5.17 -18.71
C ALA A 81 -3.26 3.65 -19.05
N ARG A 82 -4.12 3.21 -19.97
CA ARG A 82 -4.40 1.79 -20.28
C ARG A 82 -3.18 0.96 -20.74
N ASP A 83 -2.14 1.58 -21.30
CA ASP A 83 -1.01 0.89 -21.93
C ASP A 83 0.23 0.73 -21.04
N ALA A 84 0.13 1.09 -19.77
CA ALA A 84 1.23 1.22 -18.84
C ALA A 84 1.47 -0.07 -18.01
N GLN A 85 1.68 -1.22 -18.66
CA GLN A 85 2.13 -2.42 -17.93
C GLN A 85 3.54 -2.20 -17.33
N GLN A 86 4.36 -1.36 -17.96
CA GLN A 86 5.64 -0.93 -17.43
C GLN A 86 5.48 0.03 -16.24
N ASP A 87 4.57 1.00 -16.32
CA ASP A 87 4.29 1.94 -15.23
C ASP A 87 3.78 1.23 -13.97
N LYS A 88 2.96 0.16 -14.13
CA LYS A 88 2.52 -0.67 -12.99
C LYS A 88 3.69 -1.35 -12.28
N ILE A 89 4.66 -1.88 -13.03
CA ILE A 89 5.84 -2.55 -12.47
C ILE A 89 6.74 -1.51 -11.79
N GLU A 90 6.95 -0.36 -12.42
CA GLU A 90 7.79 0.72 -11.88
C GLU A 90 7.18 1.31 -10.61
N GLY A 91 5.92 1.67 -10.62
CA GLY A 91 5.31 2.27 -9.47
C GLY A 91 5.09 1.33 -8.29
N LEU A 92 4.78 0.03 -8.54
CA LEU A 92 4.82 -0.99 -7.49
C LEU A 92 6.23 -1.08 -6.91
N SER A 93 7.26 -1.00 -7.78
CA SER A 93 8.68 -0.95 -7.36
C SER A 93 9.03 0.29 -6.55
N LEU A 94 8.21 1.34 -6.59
CA LEU A 94 8.35 2.58 -5.81
C LEU A 94 7.48 2.60 -4.55
N GLY A 95 6.69 1.55 -4.31
CA GLY A 95 5.89 1.39 -3.11
C GLY A 95 4.47 1.98 -3.18
N ALA A 96 3.86 2.04 -4.37
CA ALA A 96 2.42 2.28 -4.49
C ALA A 96 1.63 1.09 -3.91
N ASP A 97 0.48 1.36 -3.30
CA ASP A 97 -0.34 0.32 -2.67
C ASP A 97 -1.37 -0.25 -3.65
N ASP A 98 -1.80 0.52 -4.64
CA ASP A 98 -2.76 0.09 -5.66
C ASP A 98 -2.63 0.89 -6.95
N TYR A 99 -3.26 0.39 -8.04
CA TYR A 99 -3.30 1.00 -9.37
C TYR A 99 -4.71 0.96 -9.94
N VAL A 100 -5.13 2.10 -10.49
CA VAL A 100 -6.40 2.22 -11.20
C VAL A 100 -6.14 2.73 -12.62
N VAL A 101 -6.61 1.98 -13.61
CA VAL A 101 -6.42 2.31 -15.03
C VAL A 101 -7.49 3.28 -15.48
N LYS A 102 -7.09 4.39 -16.11
CA LYS A 102 -8.00 5.33 -16.80
C LYS A 102 -8.44 4.74 -18.16
N PRO A 103 -9.73 4.87 -18.56
CA PRO A 103 -10.81 5.46 -17.81
C PRO A 103 -11.38 4.50 -16.74
N PHE A 104 -11.62 5.00 -15.55
CA PHE A 104 -12.20 4.24 -14.46
C PHE A 104 -13.64 4.67 -14.15
N ARG A 105 -14.37 3.79 -13.46
CA ARG A 105 -15.70 4.13 -12.92
C ARG A 105 -15.50 4.79 -11.54
N PRO A 106 -16.14 5.96 -11.26
CA PRO A 106 -15.98 6.62 -9.97
C PRO A 106 -16.27 5.72 -8.78
N LEU A 107 -17.31 4.89 -8.84
CA LEU A 107 -17.67 3.96 -7.76
C LEU A 107 -16.60 2.86 -7.53
N GLU A 108 -15.89 2.44 -8.57
CA GLU A 108 -14.78 1.51 -8.44
C GLU A 108 -13.62 2.16 -7.66
N LEU A 109 -13.25 3.39 -8.04
CA LEU A 109 -12.21 4.13 -7.35
C LEU A 109 -12.55 4.35 -5.87
N ILE A 110 -13.79 4.74 -5.58
CA ILE A 110 -14.27 4.92 -4.20
C ILE A 110 -14.20 3.62 -3.40
N ALA A 111 -14.60 2.49 -4.00
CA ALA A 111 -14.48 1.19 -3.33
C ALA A 111 -13.02 0.85 -2.99
N ARG A 112 -12.07 1.18 -3.87
CA ARG A 112 -10.63 0.99 -3.63
C ARG A 112 -10.10 1.92 -2.52
N VAL A 113 -10.51 3.20 -2.52
CA VAL A 113 -10.18 4.15 -1.45
C VAL A 113 -10.63 3.61 -0.10
N HIS A 114 -11.91 3.20 0.02
CA HIS A 114 -12.41 2.59 1.26
C HIS A 114 -11.65 1.32 1.65
N ALA A 115 -11.28 0.48 0.68
CA ALA A 115 -10.52 -0.73 0.93
C ALA A 115 -9.12 -0.40 1.48
N GLN A 116 -8.42 0.58 0.91
CA GLN A 116 -7.09 1.00 1.36
C GLN A 116 -7.16 1.65 2.76
N LEU A 117 -8.09 2.59 2.99
CA LEU A 117 -8.28 3.21 4.30
C LEU A 117 -8.68 2.18 5.37
N ARG A 118 -9.58 1.25 5.07
CA ARG A 118 -9.94 0.18 5.99
C ARG A 118 -8.74 -0.70 6.33
N ARG A 119 -7.88 -1.05 5.37
CA ARG A 119 -6.63 -1.78 5.64
C ARG A 119 -5.72 -0.95 6.54
N TYR A 120 -5.64 0.36 6.31
CA TYR A 120 -4.85 1.26 7.13
C TYR A 120 -5.40 1.38 8.56
N THR A 121 -6.73 1.32 8.77
CA THR A 121 -7.38 1.52 10.07
C THR A 121 -7.89 0.25 10.76
N SER A 122 -8.27 -0.82 10.03
CA SER A 122 -9.19 -1.86 10.52
C SER A 122 -8.58 -3.24 10.80
N TYR A 123 -7.29 -3.47 10.67
CA TYR A 123 -6.69 -4.76 11.09
C TYR A 123 -6.74 -4.98 12.61
N GLY A 124 -7.16 -3.99 13.40
CA GLY A 124 -7.37 -4.09 14.85
C GLY A 124 -8.69 -4.72 15.30
N SER A 125 -9.66 -5.00 14.41
CA SER A 125 -11.04 -5.36 14.82
C SER A 125 -11.44 -6.82 14.60
N ARG A 126 -10.56 -7.70 14.18
CA ARG A 126 -10.84 -9.16 14.14
C ARG A 126 -10.18 -9.88 15.31
N ALA A 127 -10.48 -9.46 16.52
CA ALA A 127 -10.16 -10.22 17.71
C ALA A 127 -11.24 -11.28 17.97
N GLN A 128 -11.01 -12.48 17.48
CA GLN A 128 -11.53 -13.69 18.12
C GLN A 128 -10.34 -14.53 18.59
N ALA A 129 -10.33 -14.79 19.89
CA ALA A 129 -9.34 -15.48 20.71
C ALA A 129 -8.26 -14.55 21.32
N VAL A 130 -8.07 -14.71 22.63
CA VAL A 130 -7.12 -14.00 23.50
C VAL A 130 -5.68 -14.41 23.11
N GLU A 131 -5.19 -13.88 22.00
CA GLU A 131 -3.76 -13.91 21.68
C GLU A 131 -3.17 -12.55 22.07
N SER A 132 -1.95 -12.57 22.59
CA SER A 132 -1.20 -11.36 22.88
C SER A 132 -1.25 -10.41 21.67
N PRO A 133 -1.51 -9.09 21.85
CA PRO A 133 -1.47 -8.15 20.76
C PRO A 133 -0.07 -8.06 20.12
N ILE A 134 0.94 -8.60 20.78
CA ILE A 134 2.33 -8.62 20.32
C ILE A 134 2.70 -10.03 19.89
N ILE A 135 3.16 -10.15 18.63
CA ILE A 135 3.76 -11.36 18.09
C ILE A 135 5.27 -11.17 18.08
N GLN A 136 6.01 -12.12 18.63
CA GLN A 136 7.46 -12.12 18.63
C GLN A 136 8.01 -13.34 17.90
N LEU A 137 8.96 -13.11 16.99
CA LEU A 137 9.60 -14.16 16.21
C LEU A 137 11.04 -13.75 15.87
N ASP A 138 12.02 -14.41 16.48
CA ASP A 138 13.46 -14.25 16.19
C ASP A 138 13.93 -12.79 16.02
N GLY A 139 13.50 -11.90 16.96
CA GLY A 139 13.80 -10.48 16.93
C GLY A 139 12.87 -9.62 16.09
N LEU A 140 11.98 -10.19 15.29
CA LEU A 140 10.85 -9.49 14.69
C LEU A 140 9.72 -9.40 15.72
N GLU A 141 9.26 -8.20 16.03
CA GLU A 141 8.11 -7.96 16.86
C GLU A 141 7.04 -7.18 16.11
N ILE A 142 5.81 -7.68 16.12
CA ILE A 142 4.64 -7.02 15.49
C ILE A 142 3.63 -6.73 16.59
N ASN A 143 3.33 -5.46 16.80
CA ASN A 143 2.23 -5.02 17.65
C ASN A 143 0.99 -4.77 16.78
N ARG A 144 -0.03 -5.62 16.95
CA ARG A 144 -1.28 -5.55 16.16
C ARG A 144 -2.07 -4.28 16.46
N ASP A 145 -2.15 -3.88 17.74
CA ASP A 145 -2.94 -2.73 18.18
C ASP A 145 -2.30 -1.40 17.76
N ALA A 146 -0.98 -1.29 17.95
CA ALA A 146 -0.22 -0.12 17.55
C ALA A 146 0.16 -0.12 16.06
N ARG A 147 -0.08 -1.22 15.32
CA ARG A 147 0.36 -1.43 13.93
C ARG A 147 1.83 -1.13 13.71
N SER A 148 2.64 -1.47 14.67
CA SER A 148 4.07 -1.20 14.64
C SER A 148 4.87 -2.49 14.49
N VAL A 149 6.01 -2.37 13.82
CA VAL A 149 6.96 -3.46 13.62
C VAL A 149 8.33 -2.99 14.12
N THR A 150 8.99 -3.85 14.87
CA THR A 150 10.40 -3.66 15.23
C THR A 150 11.21 -4.89 14.83
N VAL A 151 12.47 -4.68 14.49
CA VAL A 151 13.44 -5.74 14.25
C VAL A 151 14.62 -5.49 15.18
N ASP A 152 14.92 -6.48 16.04
CA ASP A 152 15.97 -6.40 17.08
C ASP A 152 15.81 -5.11 17.94
N GLY A 153 14.56 -4.70 18.22
CA GLY A 153 14.19 -3.52 18.99
C GLY A 153 14.22 -2.20 18.20
N ALA A 154 14.71 -2.19 16.96
CA ALA A 154 14.68 -1.00 16.11
C ALA A 154 13.34 -0.88 15.36
N PRO A 155 12.67 0.30 15.38
CA PRO A 155 11.40 0.47 14.69
C PRO A 155 11.57 0.46 13.17
N VAL A 156 10.67 -0.24 12.48
CA VAL A 156 10.63 -0.34 11.01
C VAL A 156 9.36 0.33 10.48
N ARG A 157 9.51 1.25 9.50
CA ARG A 157 8.39 1.92 8.85
C ARG A 157 7.92 1.12 7.64
N LEU A 158 6.77 0.47 7.76
CA LEU A 158 6.14 -0.29 6.68
C LEU A 158 4.95 0.48 6.10
N THR A 159 4.73 0.31 4.78
CA THR A 159 3.47 0.74 4.17
C THR A 159 2.33 -0.19 4.63
N PRO A 160 1.05 0.20 4.45
CA PRO A 160 -0.09 -0.65 4.82
C PRO A 160 -0.03 -2.04 4.20
N ILE A 161 0.36 -2.14 2.94
CA ILE A 161 0.49 -3.42 2.23
C ILE A 161 1.63 -4.27 2.80
N GLU A 162 2.80 -3.68 3.01
CA GLU A 162 3.95 -4.39 3.61
C GLU A 162 3.64 -4.90 5.01
N TYR A 163 2.97 -4.09 5.82
CA TYR A 163 2.50 -4.49 7.14
C TYR A 163 1.50 -5.66 7.04
N SER A 164 0.53 -5.59 6.12
CA SER A 164 -0.45 -6.66 5.92
C SER A 164 0.21 -7.95 5.46
N ILE A 165 1.21 -7.87 4.59
CA ILE A 165 1.97 -9.04 4.11
C ILE A 165 2.70 -9.71 5.28
N VAL A 166 3.51 -8.96 6.05
CA VAL A 166 4.29 -9.56 7.14
C VAL A 166 3.39 -10.12 8.23
N LEU A 167 2.31 -9.42 8.57
CA LEU A 167 1.33 -9.91 9.55
C LEU A 167 0.69 -11.22 9.09
N TYR A 168 0.20 -11.27 7.85
CA TYR A 168 -0.43 -12.47 7.29
C TYR A 168 0.53 -13.67 7.28
N LEU A 169 1.78 -13.47 6.87
CA LEU A 169 2.79 -14.52 6.86
C LEU A 169 3.13 -15.03 8.27
N VAL A 170 3.23 -14.13 9.25
CA VAL A 170 3.53 -14.49 10.65
C VAL A 170 2.34 -15.21 11.30
N GLU A 171 1.11 -14.82 11.00
CA GLU A 171 -0.10 -15.52 11.46
C GLU A 171 -0.22 -16.94 10.88
N HIS A 172 0.39 -17.20 9.70
CA HIS A 172 0.44 -18.50 9.05
C HIS A 172 1.82 -19.17 9.16
N ARG A 173 2.61 -18.79 10.18
CA ARG A 173 3.97 -19.33 10.37
C ARG A 173 3.96 -20.86 10.40
N GLY A 174 5.01 -21.45 9.85
CA GLY A 174 5.14 -22.90 9.72
C GLY A 174 4.36 -23.51 8.56
N SER A 175 3.58 -22.69 7.84
CA SER A 175 2.82 -23.12 6.66
C SER A 175 3.27 -22.35 5.43
N VAL A 176 3.31 -23.01 4.28
CA VAL A 176 3.57 -22.35 2.99
C VAL A 176 2.34 -21.57 2.57
N VAL A 177 2.48 -20.26 2.38
CA VAL A 177 1.43 -19.38 1.87
C VAL A 177 1.62 -19.23 0.36
N ALA A 178 0.65 -19.70 -0.43
CA ALA A 178 0.68 -19.53 -1.88
C ALA A 178 0.60 -18.04 -2.25
N VAL A 179 1.26 -17.63 -3.36
CA VAL A 179 1.25 -16.24 -3.82
C VAL A 179 -0.19 -15.75 -4.06
N GLU A 180 -1.03 -16.62 -4.62
CA GLU A 180 -2.44 -16.35 -4.88
C GLU A 180 -3.23 -16.08 -3.58
N ASP A 181 -3.04 -16.91 -2.55
CA ASP A 181 -3.71 -16.78 -1.26
C ASP A 181 -3.25 -15.50 -0.53
N LEU A 182 -1.95 -15.22 -0.57
CA LEU A 182 -1.39 -13.99 -0.03
C LEU A 182 -1.97 -12.76 -0.74
N PHE A 183 -2.04 -12.79 -2.07
CA PHE A 183 -2.62 -11.70 -2.83
C PHE A 183 -4.09 -11.48 -2.46
N ARG A 184 -4.91 -12.51 -2.50
CA ARG A 184 -6.34 -12.41 -2.14
C ARG A 184 -6.53 -11.88 -0.71
N ALA A 185 -5.76 -12.37 0.24
CA ALA A 185 -5.86 -11.96 1.64
C ALA A 185 -5.46 -10.49 1.84
N VAL A 186 -4.39 -10.05 1.19
CA VAL A 186 -3.84 -8.70 1.38
C VAL A 186 -4.56 -7.66 0.53
N TRP A 187 -4.85 -7.94 -0.75
CA TRP A 187 -5.52 -6.98 -1.64
C TRP A 187 -7.04 -7.11 -1.62
N ASN A 188 -7.57 -8.24 -1.16
CA ASN A 188 -9.01 -8.56 -1.18
C ASN A 188 -9.60 -8.46 -2.60
N GLU A 189 -8.83 -8.90 -3.59
CA GLU A 189 -9.15 -8.91 -5.01
C GLU A 189 -8.88 -10.28 -5.61
N ASP A 190 -9.50 -10.55 -6.77
CA ASP A 190 -9.21 -11.76 -7.52
C ASP A 190 -7.79 -11.74 -8.07
N PHE A 191 -7.15 -12.90 -8.01
CA PHE A 191 -5.82 -13.08 -8.53
C PHE A 191 -5.83 -13.10 -10.07
N MET A 192 -5.13 -12.16 -10.69
CA MET A 192 -5.11 -11.95 -12.13
C MET A 192 -3.70 -12.17 -12.70
N PRO A 193 -3.55 -12.41 -14.01
CA PRO A 193 -2.23 -12.41 -14.64
C PRO A 193 -1.47 -11.11 -14.33
N GLY A 194 -0.29 -11.23 -13.73
CA GLY A 194 0.52 -10.09 -13.28
C GLY A 194 0.48 -9.81 -11.77
N SER A 195 -0.50 -10.32 -11.02
CA SER A 195 -0.57 -10.18 -9.56
C SER A 195 0.65 -10.78 -8.85
N ASN A 196 1.28 -11.81 -9.43
CA ASN A 196 2.56 -12.35 -8.94
C ASN A 196 3.63 -11.27 -8.80
N ASN A 197 3.78 -10.39 -9.81
CA ASN A 197 4.80 -9.35 -9.79
C ASN A 197 4.52 -8.33 -8.68
N THR A 198 3.25 -8.01 -8.45
CA THR A 198 2.83 -7.12 -7.35
C THR A 198 3.29 -7.69 -6.01
N VAL A 199 2.99 -8.94 -5.70
CA VAL A 199 3.43 -9.58 -4.45
C VAL A 199 4.94 -9.61 -4.33
N MET A 200 5.65 -10.02 -5.39
CA MET A 200 7.12 -10.12 -5.39
C MET A 200 7.80 -8.78 -5.08
N VAL A 201 7.29 -7.70 -5.63
CA VAL A 201 7.84 -6.35 -5.41
C VAL A 201 7.65 -5.91 -3.96
N HIS A 202 6.46 -6.09 -3.40
CA HIS A 202 6.22 -5.74 -1.99
C HIS A 202 7.00 -6.63 -1.02
N ILE A 203 7.16 -7.91 -1.32
CA ILE A 203 8.06 -8.81 -0.54
C ILE A 203 9.51 -8.33 -0.60
N ARG A 204 9.98 -7.86 -1.75
CA ARG A 204 11.33 -7.30 -1.87
C ARG A 204 11.50 -6.07 -0.99
N HIS A 205 10.59 -5.09 -1.07
CA HIS A 205 10.65 -3.88 -0.24
C HIS A 205 10.53 -4.20 1.24
N LEU A 206 9.63 -5.12 1.60
CA LEU A 206 9.50 -5.59 2.97
C LEU A 206 10.84 -6.14 3.49
N ARG A 207 11.49 -7.02 2.72
CA ARG A 207 12.82 -7.56 3.08
C ARG A 207 13.86 -6.48 3.26
N GLU A 208 13.95 -5.53 2.33
CA GLU A 208 14.89 -4.41 2.42
C GLU A 208 14.69 -3.62 3.72
N LYS A 209 13.44 -3.39 4.13
CA LYS A 209 13.09 -2.65 5.34
C LYS A 209 13.34 -3.42 6.64
N ILE A 210 13.05 -4.72 6.66
CA ILE A 210 13.29 -5.58 7.85
C ILE A 210 14.70 -6.15 7.91
N GLY A 211 15.58 -5.83 6.93
CA GLY A 211 16.95 -6.33 6.88
C GLY A 211 17.04 -7.82 6.57
N ASP A 212 16.10 -8.38 5.78
CA ASP A 212 16.04 -9.79 5.44
C ASP A 212 16.67 -10.07 4.06
N ASP A 213 17.70 -10.91 4.01
CA ASP A 213 18.41 -11.24 2.77
C ASP A 213 17.70 -12.38 2.02
N ALA A 214 17.30 -12.14 0.77
CA ALA A 214 16.64 -13.14 -0.07
C ALA A 214 17.47 -14.41 -0.32
N GLN A 215 18.81 -14.33 -0.22
CA GLN A 215 19.72 -15.49 -0.39
C GLN A 215 19.95 -16.26 0.91
N LYS A 216 19.88 -15.57 2.06
CA LYS A 216 19.99 -16.14 3.40
C LYS A 216 18.87 -15.58 4.30
N PRO A 217 17.62 -15.91 4.01
CA PRO A 217 16.49 -15.32 4.69
C PRO A 217 16.46 -15.71 6.17
N ARG A 218 16.35 -14.71 7.02
CA ARG A 218 16.10 -14.88 8.46
C ARG A 218 14.61 -15.09 8.73
N PHE A 219 13.77 -14.36 8.00
CA PHE A 219 12.33 -14.33 8.24
C PHE A 219 11.54 -14.96 7.10
N ILE A 220 11.58 -14.37 5.90
CA ILE A 220 10.71 -14.75 4.79
C ILE A 220 11.49 -15.65 3.82
N LYS A 221 11.14 -16.94 3.78
CA LYS A 221 11.75 -17.91 2.86
C LYS A 221 10.90 -18.11 1.61
N ASN A 222 11.55 -18.21 0.46
CA ASN A 222 10.88 -18.57 -0.81
C ASN A 222 10.63 -20.06 -0.87
N VAL A 223 9.43 -20.45 -1.24
CA VAL A 223 9.10 -21.81 -1.69
C VAL A 223 8.86 -21.74 -3.19
N TRP A 224 9.88 -22.10 -3.96
CA TRP A 224 9.91 -21.92 -5.41
C TRP A 224 8.70 -22.53 -6.10
N GLY A 225 8.06 -21.73 -6.97
CA GLY A 225 6.87 -22.12 -7.71
C GLY A 225 5.57 -22.18 -6.89
N VAL A 226 5.61 -21.87 -5.58
CA VAL A 226 4.44 -21.91 -4.68
C VAL A 226 4.20 -20.58 -4.01
N GLY A 227 5.15 -20.06 -3.22
CA GLY A 227 4.93 -18.85 -2.44
C GLY A 227 6.00 -18.58 -1.39
N TYR A 228 5.57 -18.22 -0.19
CA TYR A 228 6.44 -17.80 0.91
C TYR A 228 6.10 -18.54 2.21
N ILE A 229 7.08 -18.65 3.08
CA ILE A 229 6.91 -19.21 4.43
C ILE A 229 7.73 -18.39 5.42
N ILE A 230 7.20 -18.19 6.63
CA ILE A 230 7.91 -17.81 7.84
C ILE A 230 7.90 -19.02 8.79
N GLU A 231 9.05 -19.40 9.32
CA GLU A 231 9.22 -20.56 10.24
C GLU A 231 9.20 -20.15 11.71
#